data_c6349446a40400bb1748af756a5a52ad
#
_entry.id   c6349446a40400bb1748af756a5a52ad
#
_cell.length_a   1.000
_cell.length_b   1.000
_cell.length_c   1.000
_cell.angle_alpha   90.00
_cell.angle_beta   90.00
_cell.angle_gamma   90.00
#
_symmetry.space_group_name_H-M   'P 1'
#
loop_
_entity.id
_entity.type
_entity.pdbx_description
1 polymer ?
#
loop_
_entity_poly.entity_id
_entity_poly.type
_entity_poly.pdbx_seq_one_letter_code
_entity_poly.pdbx_strand_id
1 'polypeptide(L)'
;MFVALNASQQALQEELRTYFAQLMTADERATTTIDRHGTVYREIVRRMGHDGWLGVGWPKEFGGHGFGPIEQHIFVNEAARADVQLPSVTLQTVGPTLQTFGTDEQKSFFLPKILCGELHFAIGYSEPDNGTDLASLRTIAVRDGDYFIVNGQKTFTTGGHSADYIWLAVRTDPDAPKHKGISILIVDTRDPGFSWTPIITCDGAHHVDATYYSDVRVPANMLVGVENQGWRLITAQLNHERVMLGPSGRIGGLYDHVYTWAAAHDLLDATDVRSALIETRATEGINELLNWQVAAAESSAPVDVADASATKVFGSERIQRLYERLEEVVGRHGDLAEPVTAELAAWLNIQAKRNLVLTFGGGVNEIQRELIAVNGLGLPRVPR
;
A
#
# COMPACT_ATOMS: atom_id res chain seq x y z
N MET A 1 -28.40 0.64 12.29
CA MET A 1 -27.48 -0.46 11.97
C MET A 1 -26.44 -0.48 13.07
N PHE A 2 -26.22 -1.63 13.72
CA PHE A 2 -25.15 -1.79 14.71
C PHE A 2 -23.98 -2.48 14.00
N VAL A 3 -22.82 -1.84 13.99
CA VAL A 3 -21.62 -2.37 13.37
C VAL A 3 -20.59 -2.59 14.48
N ALA A 4 -20.26 -3.84 14.75
CA ALA A 4 -19.26 -4.22 15.74
C ALA A 4 -18.56 -5.52 15.32
N LEU A 5 -17.31 -5.67 15.74
CA LEU A 5 -16.60 -6.94 15.64
C LEU A 5 -17.32 -8.00 16.50
N ASN A 6 -17.40 -9.21 15.99
CA ASN A 6 -17.82 -10.36 16.80
C ASN A 6 -16.71 -10.78 17.78
N ALA A 7 -16.99 -11.71 18.68
CA ALA A 7 -16.03 -12.11 19.72
C ALA A 7 -14.71 -12.67 19.16
N SER A 8 -14.75 -13.43 18.05
CA SER A 8 -13.53 -13.96 17.44
C SER A 8 -12.70 -12.88 16.75
N GLN A 9 -13.36 -11.91 16.12
CA GLN A 9 -12.70 -10.76 15.49
C GLN A 9 -12.08 -9.82 16.54
N GLN A 10 -12.74 -9.61 17.68
CA GLN A 10 -12.18 -8.86 18.81
C GLN A 10 -10.94 -9.56 19.38
N ALA A 11 -11.00 -10.88 19.57
CA ALA A 11 -9.84 -11.65 20.03
C ALA A 11 -8.66 -11.56 19.04
N LEU A 12 -8.94 -11.68 17.72
CA LEU A 12 -7.91 -11.50 16.68
C LEU A 12 -7.32 -10.08 16.72
N GLN A 13 -8.14 -9.07 16.92
CA GLN A 13 -7.67 -7.68 17.02
C GLN A 13 -6.72 -7.49 18.21
N GLU A 14 -7.06 -8.02 19.38
CA GLU A 14 -6.22 -7.94 20.58
C GLU A 14 -4.90 -8.70 20.42
N GLU A 15 -4.96 -9.90 19.81
CA GLU A 15 -3.79 -10.71 19.50
C GLU A 15 -2.84 -9.96 18.54
N LEU A 16 -3.35 -9.43 17.45
CA LEU A 16 -2.57 -8.66 16.47
C LEU A 16 -2.01 -7.37 17.06
N ARG A 17 -2.78 -6.67 17.88
CA ARG A 17 -2.31 -5.47 18.59
C ARG A 17 -1.11 -5.77 19.47
N THR A 18 -1.20 -6.85 20.25
CA THR A 18 -0.11 -7.31 21.10
C THR A 18 1.09 -7.74 20.26
N TYR A 19 0.87 -8.51 19.20
CA TYR A 19 1.91 -8.99 18.31
C TYR A 19 2.69 -7.82 17.67
N PHE A 20 2.00 -6.86 17.05
CA PHE A 20 2.66 -5.74 16.39
C PHE A 20 3.37 -4.78 17.36
N ALA A 21 2.85 -4.63 18.57
CA ALA A 21 3.54 -3.84 19.61
C ALA A 21 4.89 -4.44 20.01
N GLN A 22 5.04 -5.77 19.92
CA GLN A 22 6.24 -6.51 20.31
C GLN A 22 7.13 -6.93 19.12
N LEU A 23 6.67 -6.77 17.88
CA LEU A 23 7.33 -7.28 16.69
C LEU A 23 8.72 -6.67 16.46
N MET A 24 8.88 -5.40 16.78
CA MET A 24 10.11 -4.63 16.53
C MET A 24 10.71 -4.11 17.84
N THR A 25 12.03 -4.25 17.97
CA THR A 25 12.81 -3.52 18.98
C THR A 25 12.83 -2.01 18.67
N ALA A 26 13.26 -1.18 19.63
CA ALA A 26 13.41 0.26 19.42
C ALA A 26 14.41 0.57 18.27
N ASP A 27 15.53 -0.17 18.20
CA ASP A 27 16.55 0.00 17.16
C ASP A 27 16.04 -0.41 15.76
N GLU A 28 15.30 -1.51 15.67
CA GLU A 28 14.65 -1.93 14.41
C GLU A 28 13.63 -0.89 13.95
N ARG A 29 12.84 -0.35 14.87
CA ARG A 29 11.87 0.71 14.58
C ARG A 29 12.56 1.99 14.07
N ALA A 30 13.63 2.43 14.73
CA ALA A 30 14.42 3.57 14.31
C ALA A 30 15.01 3.34 12.90
N THR A 31 15.57 2.15 12.65
CA THR A 31 16.14 1.78 11.35
C THR A 31 15.08 1.78 10.25
N THR A 32 13.95 1.14 10.47
CA THR A 32 12.86 1.07 9.46
C THR A 32 12.15 2.39 9.25
N THR A 33 12.26 3.33 10.20
CA THR A 33 11.80 4.71 10.00
C THR A 33 12.60 5.41 8.90
N ILE A 34 13.88 5.11 8.75
CA ILE A 34 14.76 5.71 7.74
C ILE A 34 14.81 4.87 6.47
N ASP A 35 15.06 3.57 6.60
CA ASP A 35 15.16 2.60 5.51
C ASP A 35 14.02 1.59 5.56
N ARG A 36 12.95 1.88 4.80
CA ARG A 36 11.72 1.09 4.76
C ARG A 36 11.78 -0.14 3.85
N HIS A 37 12.89 -0.35 3.15
CA HIS A 37 13.03 -1.45 2.18
C HIS A 37 14.33 -2.25 2.37
N GLY A 38 15.17 -1.89 3.35
CA GLY A 38 16.45 -2.52 3.61
C GLY A 38 16.36 -3.87 4.32
N THR A 39 17.53 -4.34 4.75
CA THR A 39 17.69 -5.69 5.34
C THR A 39 16.84 -5.88 6.60
N VAL A 40 16.79 -4.89 7.50
CA VAL A 40 16.00 -4.97 8.74
C VAL A 40 14.52 -5.12 8.44
N TYR A 41 13.98 -4.35 7.49
CA TYR A 41 12.61 -4.50 7.03
C TYR A 41 12.33 -5.92 6.49
N ARG A 42 13.24 -6.45 5.64
CA ARG A 42 13.08 -7.81 5.10
C ARG A 42 13.10 -8.89 6.18
N GLU A 43 13.90 -8.70 7.23
CA GLU A 43 13.92 -9.62 8.39
C GLU A 43 12.63 -9.58 9.20
N ILE A 44 12.06 -8.38 9.41
CA ILE A 44 10.76 -8.20 10.07
C ILE A 44 9.65 -8.89 9.24
N VAL A 45 9.65 -8.74 7.92
CA VAL A 45 8.68 -9.41 7.03
C VAL A 45 8.83 -10.93 7.09
N ARG A 46 10.05 -11.47 7.11
CA ARG A 46 10.29 -12.92 7.28
C ARG A 46 9.79 -13.42 8.64
N ARG A 47 9.99 -12.62 9.71
CA ARG A 47 9.46 -12.94 11.04
C ARG A 47 7.93 -13.05 11.01
N MET A 48 7.23 -12.08 10.41
CA MET A 48 5.77 -12.15 10.21
C MET A 48 5.36 -13.38 9.38
N GLY A 49 6.13 -13.72 8.35
CA GLY A 49 5.89 -14.92 7.52
C GLY A 49 6.08 -16.21 8.30
N HIS A 50 7.16 -16.33 9.08
CA HIS A 50 7.43 -17.48 9.95
C HIS A 50 6.33 -17.65 11.01
N ASP A 51 5.82 -16.55 11.57
CA ASP A 51 4.76 -16.55 12.56
C ASP A 51 3.36 -16.78 11.93
N GLY A 52 3.28 -16.88 10.59
CA GLY A 52 2.07 -17.19 9.84
C GLY A 52 1.18 -15.99 9.50
N TRP A 53 1.52 -14.78 9.95
CA TRP A 53 0.64 -13.62 9.84
C TRP A 53 0.48 -13.06 8.42
N LEU A 54 1.40 -13.34 7.48
CA LEU A 54 1.25 -12.83 6.11
C LEU A 54 0.08 -13.47 5.35
N GLY A 55 -0.42 -14.61 5.81
CA GLY A 55 -1.51 -15.37 5.17
C GLY A 55 -2.92 -15.10 5.69
N VAL A 56 -3.17 -14.07 6.49
CA VAL A 56 -4.46 -13.85 7.17
C VAL A 56 -5.67 -13.95 6.22
N GLY A 57 -5.72 -13.16 5.16
CA GLY A 57 -6.84 -13.14 4.22
C GLY A 57 -6.67 -14.09 3.02
N TRP A 58 -5.58 -14.85 2.94
CA TRP A 58 -5.37 -15.75 1.81
C TRP A 58 -6.13 -17.07 1.96
N PRO A 59 -6.65 -17.65 0.85
CA PRO A 59 -7.28 -18.96 0.87
C PRO A 59 -6.36 -20.05 1.42
N LYS A 60 -6.93 -21.04 2.10
CA LYS A 60 -6.19 -22.17 2.68
C LYS A 60 -5.45 -22.99 1.64
N GLU A 61 -6.00 -23.12 0.43
CA GLU A 61 -5.38 -23.83 -0.70
C GLU A 61 -4.04 -23.21 -1.13
N PHE A 62 -3.82 -21.90 -0.84
CA PHE A 62 -2.56 -21.20 -1.09
C PHE A 62 -1.73 -21.01 0.17
N GLY A 63 -2.04 -21.73 1.27
CA GLY A 63 -1.29 -21.67 2.52
C GLY A 63 -1.72 -20.56 3.49
N GLY A 64 -2.81 -19.84 3.20
CA GLY A 64 -3.36 -18.83 4.10
C GLY A 64 -4.28 -19.37 5.19
N HIS A 65 -4.74 -18.48 6.05
CA HIS A 65 -5.67 -18.82 7.14
C HIS A 65 -7.12 -19.01 6.65
N GLY A 66 -7.46 -18.49 5.47
CA GLY A 66 -8.82 -18.52 4.92
C GLY A 66 -9.79 -17.64 5.70
N PHE A 67 -9.30 -16.60 6.35
CA PHE A 67 -10.14 -15.58 6.96
C PHE A 67 -10.79 -14.68 5.90
N GLY A 68 -11.81 -13.93 6.31
CA GLY A 68 -12.53 -13.03 5.42
C GLY A 68 -11.87 -11.65 5.28
N PRO A 69 -12.48 -10.77 4.45
CA PRO A 69 -11.99 -9.40 4.26
C PRO A 69 -11.97 -8.55 5.53
N ILE A 70 -12.87 -8.81 6.50
CA ILE A 70 -12.90 -8.09 7.78
C ILE A 70 -11.66 -8.44 8.61
N GLU A 71 -11.29 -9.71 8.72
CA GLU A 71 -10.09 -10.15 9.44
C GLU A 71 -8.81 -9.67 8.74
N GLN A 72 -8.78 -9.66 7.41
CA GLN A 72 -7.70 -9.03 6.64
C GLN A 72 -7.60 -7.52 6.93
N HIS A 73 -8.73 -6.83 7.03
CA HIS A 73 -8.76 -5.42 7.40
C HIS A 73 -8.22 -5.20 8.83
N ILE A 74 -8.62 -6.05 9.81
CA ILE A 74 -8.11 -5.98 11.18
C ILE A 74 -6.58 -6.11 11.18
N PHE A 75 -6.01 -7.07 10.45
CA PHE A 75 -4.58 -7.27 10.32
C PHE A 75 -3.86 -6.01 9.80
N VAL A 76 -4.34 -5.45 8.69
CA VAL A 76 -3.76 -4.23 8.09
C VAL A 76 -3.89 -3.03 9.04
N ASN A 77 -5.01 -2.93 9.73
CA ASN A 77 -5.33 -1.83 10.62
C ASN A 77 -4.42 -1.82 11.87
N GLU A 78 -4.22 -2.98 12.51
CA GLU A 78 -3.37 -3.08 13.69
C GLU A 78 -1.88 -2.94 13.33
N ALA A 79 -1.43 -3.42 12.16
CA ALA A 79 -0.09 -3.15 11.65
C ALA A 79 0.13 -1.63 11.44
N ALA A 80 -0.84 -0.95 10.82
CA ALA A 80 -0.77 0.49 10.58
C ALA A 80 -0.80 1.32 11.87
N ARG A 81 -1.56 0.89 12.90
CA ARG A 81 -1.58 1.52 14.24
C ARG A 81 -0.21 1.45 14.91
N ALA A 82 0.49 0.34 14.75
CA ALA A 82 1.81 0.12 15.33
C ALA A 82 2.97 0.66 14.47
N ASP A 83 2.68 1.38 13.37
CA ASP A 83 3.65 1.85 12.36
C ASP A 83 4.53 0.72 11.81
N VAL A 84 3.94 -0.48 11.64
CA VAL A 84 4.59 -1.63 11.01
C VAL A 84 4.29 -1.61 9.52
N GLN A 85 5.34 -1.56 8.71
CA GLN A 85 5.19 -1.60 7.25
C GLN A 85 4.97 -3.03 6.77
N LEU A 86 3.80 -3.27 6.17
CA LEU A 86 3.51 -4.53 5.49
C LEU A 86 4.08 -4.53 4.06
N PRO A 87 4.43 -5.71 3.50
CA PRO A 87 4.83 -5.85 2.10
C PRO A 87 3.59 -5.78 1.19
N SER A 88 2.87 -4.65 1.22
CA SER A 88 1.53 -4.51 0.65
C SER A 88 1.47 -4.81 -0.84
N VAL A 89 2.46 -4.37 -1.64
CA VAL A 89 2.55 -4.70 -3.07
C VAL A 89 2.60 -6.21 -3.28
N THR A 90 3.49 -6.88 -2.56
CA THR A 90 3.69 -8.32 -2.69
C THR A 90 2.49 -9.11 -2.18
N LEU A 91 1.99 -8.75 -1.00
CA LEU A 91 1.00 -9.52 -0.26
C LEU A 91 -0.43 -9.27 -0.73
N GLN A 92 -0.76 -8.01 -1.05
CA GLN A 92 -2.14 -7.58 -1.29
C GLN A 92 -2.44 -7.30 -2.77
N THR A 93 -1.40 -7.15 -3.60
CA THR A 93 -1.54 -6.89 -5.02
C THR A 93 -1.07 -8.07 -5.87
N VAL A 94 0.22 -8.42 -5.78
CA VAL A 94 0.82 -9.48 -6.61
C VAL A 94 0.29 -10.86 -6.24
N GLY A 95 0.29 -11.21 -4.95
CA GLY A 95 -0.17 -12.51 -4.48
C GLY A 95 -1.60 -12.85 -4.92
N PRO A 96 -2.62 -12.05 -4.61
CA PRO A 96 -4.01 -12.30 -5.03
C PRO A 96 -4.18 -12.32 -6.55
N THR A 97 -3.40 -11.52 -7.28
CA THR A 97 -3.44 -11.56 -8.75
C THR A 97 -2.85 -12.86 -9.30
N LEU A 98 -1.75 -13.35 -8.73
CA LEU A 98 -1.20 -14.66 -9.08
C LEU A 98 -2.14 -15.81 -8.74
N GLN A 99 -2.83 -15.75 -7.60
CA GLN A 99 -3.86 -16.75 -7.25
C GLN A 99 -4.94 -16.86 -8.32
N THR A 100 -5.33 -15.73 -8.91
CA THR A 100 -6.42 -15.67 -9.90
C THR A 100 -5.96 -15.92 -11.33
N PHE A 101 -4.83 -15.35 -11.74
CA PHE A 101 -4.39 -15.29 -13.15
C PHE A 101 -3.06 -15.99 -13.42
N GLY A 102 -2.31 -16.38 -12.40
CA GLY A 102 -1.04 -17.09 -12.56
C GLY A 102 -1.21 -18.51 -13.06
N THR A 103 -0.19 -19.04 -13.75
CA THR A 103 -0.11 -20.49 -14.06
C THR A 103 0.14 -21.30 -12.79
N ASP A 104 -0.06 -22.61 -12.84
CA ASP A 104 0.18 -23.48 -11.69
C ASP A 104 1.67 -23.47 -11.28
N GLU A 105 2.58 -23.33 -12.24
CA GLU A 105 4.02 -23.20 -12.00
C GLU A 105 4.33 -21.86 -11.30
N GLN A 106 3.72 -20.75 -11.74
CA GLN A 106 3.87 -19.45 -11.09
C GLN A 106 3.33 -19.49 -9.66
N LYS A 107 2.13 -20.04 -9.46
CA LYS A 107 1.53 -20.17 -8.12
C LYS A 107 2.40 -21.00 -7.19
N SER A 108 2.84 -22.18 -7.65
CA SER A 108 3.66 -23.09 -6.83
C SER A 108 5.03 -22.51 -6.48
N PHE A 109 5.61 -21.68 -7.35
CA PHE A 109 6.90 -21.04 -7.10
C PHE A 109 6.80 -19.81 -6.22
N PHE A 110 5.86 -18.88 -6.53
CA PHE A 110 5.83 -17.56 -5.89
C PHE A 110 5.04 -17.54 -4.58
N LEU A 111 3.85 -18.15 -4.52
CA LEU A 111 2.93 -17.96 -3.40
C LEU A 111 3.50 -18.45 -2.05
N PRO A 112 4.13 -19.61 -1.94
CA PRO A 112 4.73 -20.03 -0.67
C PRO A 112 5.84 -19.09 -0.20
N LYS A 113 6.69 -18.60 -1.11
CA LYS A 113 7.79 -17.68 -0.79
C LYS A 113 7.33 -16.30 -0.41
N ILE A 114 6.20 -15.85 -0.97
CA ILE A 114 5.53 -14.62 -0.53
C ILE A 114 5.05 -14.76 0.92
N LEU A 115 4.37 -15.86 1.24
CA LEU A 115 3.86 -16.11 2.59
C LEU A 115 4.96 -16.28 3.65
N CYS A 116 6.11 -16.81 3.27
CA CYS A 116 7.28 -16.87 4.15
C CYS A 116 8.05 -15.54 4.25
N GLY A 117 7.64 -14.51 3.51
CA GLY A 117 8.35 -13.22 3.49
C GLY A 117 9.73 -13.27 2.82
N GLU A 118 9.99 -14.28 1.99
CA GLU A 118 11.28 -14.47 1.31
C GLU A 118 11.38 -13.61 0.05
N LEU A 119 10.27 -13.45 -0.70
CA LEU A 119 10.23 -12.71 -1.95
C LEU A 119 9.49 -11.38 -1.81
N HIS A 120 10.09 -10.35 -2.39
CA HIS A 120 9.53 -9.01 -2.45
C HIS A 120 9.36 -8.57 -3.90
N PHE A 121 8.18 -8.04 -4.20
CA PHE A 121 7.86 -7.46 -5.49
C PHE A 121 7.75 -5.94 -5.39
N ALA A 122 8.19 -5.27 -6.45
CA ALA A 122 7.84 -3.88 -6.69
C ALA A 122 6.98 -3.78 -7.96
N ILE A 123 6.18 -2.71 -8.07
CA ILE A 123 5.33 -2.46 -9.24
C ILE A 123 6.00 -1.46 -10.17
N GLY A 124 6.19 -1.86 -11.43
CA GLY A 124 6.67 -1.01 -12.51
C GLY A 124 5.51 -0.60 -13.43
N TYR A 125 4.74 0.46 -13.06
CA TYR A 125 3.59 0.94 -13.81
C TYR A 125 3.86 2.31 -14.42
N SER A 126 4.02 3.32 -13.58
CA SER A 126 4.17 4.72 -14.01
C SER A 126 5.44 4.94 -14.83
N GLU A 127 5.34 5.79 -15.84
CA GLU A 127 6.46 6.25 -16.66
C GLU A 127 6.61 7.77 -16.52
N PRO A 128 7.75 8.35 -16.90
CA PRO A 128 7.94 9.79 -16.79
C PRO A 128 6.83 10.63 -17.42
N ASP A 129 6.27 10.15 -18.56
CA ASP A 129 5.20 10.84 -19.30
C ASP A 129 3.79 10.29 -19.02
N ASN A 130 3.68 9.12 -18.36
CA ASN A 130 2.42 8.38 -18.25
C ASN A 130 2.23 7.84 -16.81
N GLY A 131 1.66 8.68 -15.93
CA GLY A 131 1.28 8.30 -14.56
C GLY A 131 -0.22 8.06 -14.47
N THR A 132 -1.03 9.12 -14.45
CA THR A 132 -2.50 9.05 -14.37
C THR A 132 -3.11 8.36 -15.58
N ASP A 133 -2.60 8.62 -16.80
CA ASP A 133 -2.99 7.89 -18.02
C ASP A 133 -2.09 6.66 -18.22
N LEU A 134 -2.15 5.71 -17.28
CA LEU A 134 -1.34 4.49 -17.30
C LEU A 134 -1.52 3.69 -18.60
N ALA A 135 -2.70 3.71 -19.20
CA ALA A 135 -2.96 2.99 -20.45
C ALA A 135 -2.11 3.48 -21.64
N SER A 136 -1.50 4.66 -21.52
CA SER A 136 -0.59 5.22 -22.55
C SER A 136 0.89 4.84 -22.33
N LEU A 137 1.19 3.87 -21.46
CA LEU A 137 2.55 3.38 -21.21
C LEU A 137 3.26 2.95 -22.49
N ARG A 138 4.59 3.15 -22.53
CA ARG A 138 5.45 2.96 -23.71
C ARG A 138 6.56 1.93 -23.52
N THR A 139 6.86 1.50 -22.28
CA THR A 139 7.81 0.41 -22.05
C THR A 139 7.40 -0.79 -22.87
N ILE A 140 8.23 -1.18 -23.84
CA ILE A 140 7.89 -2.21 -24.85
C ILE A 140 8.46 -3.56 -24.45
N ALA A 141 7.75 -4.62 -24.81
CA ALA A 141 8.24 -5.99 -24.72
C ALA A 141 7.98 -6.69 -26.07
N VAL A 142 9.05 -7.07 -26.74
CA VAL A 142 9.00 -7.74 -28.05
C VAL A 142 9.29 -9.23 -27.83
N ARG A 143 8.44 -10.10 -28.38
CA ARG A 143 8.64 -11.55 -28.28
C ARG A 143 9.81 -11.98 -29.16
N ASP A 144 10.77 -12.72 -28.57
CA ASP A 144 11.90 -13.35 -29.23
C ASP A 144 11.97 -14.83 -28.80
N GLY A 145 11.32 -15.69 -29.54
CA GLY A 145 11.20 -17.12 -29.23
C GLY A 145 10.52 -17.34 -27.88
N ASP A 146 11.24 -17.98 -26.94
CA ASP A 146 10.78 -18.29 -25.58
C ASP A 146 10.99 -17.15 -24.58
N TYR A 147 11.31 -15.94 -25.06
CA TYR A 147 11.56 -14.76 -24.24
C TYR A 147 10.77 -13.54 -24.74
N PHE A 148 10.64 -12.58 -23.86
CA PHE A 148 10.35 -11.18 -24.20
C PHE A 148 11.60 -10.34 -23.97
N ILE A 149 11.92 -9.47 -24.92
CA ILE A 149 12.99 -8.47 -24.78
C ILE A 149 12.32 -7.16 -24.37
N VAL A 150 12.63 -6.70 -23.17
CA VAL A 150 12.00 -5.53 -22.56
C VAL A 150 12.92 -4.32 -22.63
N ASN A 151 12.38 -3.20 -23.16
CA ASN A 151 13.05 -1.92 -23.23
C ASN A 151 12.14 -0.79 -22.74
N GLY A 152 12.68 0.10 -21.90
CA GLY A 152 11.92 1.25 -21.39
C GLY A 152 12.38 1.73 -20.03
N GLN A 153 11.52 2.55 -19.43
CA GLN A 153 11.78 3.17 -18.13
C GLN A 153 10.48 3.25 -17.32
N LYS A 154 10.57 3.01 -16.01
CA LYS A 154 9.51 3.30 -15.06
C LYS A 154 9.98 4.31 -14.02
N THR A 155 9.04 4.99 -13.39
CA THR A 155 9.32 5.96 -12.33
C THR A 155 8.41 5.73 -11.12
N PHE A 156 8.87 6.16 -9.96
CA PHE A 156 8.17 5.96 -8.69
C PHE A 156 7.93 4.49 -8.35
N THR A 157 8.86 3.61 -8.74
CA THR A 157 8.84 2.19 -8.40
C THR A 157 9.21 2.03 -6.92
N THR A 158 8.20 1.87 -6.06
CA THR A 158 8.41 1.75 -4.61
C THR A 158 9.20 0.51 -4.27
N GLY A 159 10.36 0.68 -3.60
CA GLY A 159 11.25 -0.40 -3.19
C GLY A 159 11.89 -1.16 -4.37
N GLY A 160 11.98 -0.55 -5.56
CA GLY A 160 12.55 -1.19 -6.75
C GLY A 160 13.99 -1.67 -6.56
N HIS A 161 14.78 -0.92 -5.78
CA HIS A 161 16.18 -1.24 -5.45
C HIS A 161 16.34 -2.49 -4.57
N SER A 162 15.31 -2.89 -3.84
CA SER A 162 15.35 -4.01 -2.90
C SER A 162 14.43 -5.17 -3.28
N ALA A 163 13.63 -5.02 -4.34
CA ALA A 163 12.74 -6.06 -4.82
C ALA A 163 13.51 -7.19 -5.51
N ASP A 164 13.03 -8.43 -5.35
CA ASP A 164 13.55 -9.59 -6.06
C ASP A 164 13.00 -9.65 -7.50
N TYR A 165 11.75 -9.16 -7.67
CA TYR A 165 11.07 -9.12 -8.95
C TYR A 165 10.30 -7.81 -9.14
N ILE A 166 10.22 -7.36 -10.39
CA ILE A 166 9.34 -6.27 -10.78
C ILE A 166 8.09 -6.84 -11.46
N TRP A 167 6.93 -6.50 -10.93
CA TRP A 167 5.63 -6.69 -11.56
C TRP A 167 5.43 -5.58 -12.58
N LEU A 168 5.76 -5.87 -13.83
CA LEU A 168 5.97 -4.87 -14.87
C LEU A 168 4.81 -4.83 -15.87
N ALA A 169 4.21 -3.66 -16.05
CA ALA A 169 3.30 -3.40 -17.17
C ALA A 169 4.09 -2.96 -18.41
N VAL A 170 3.86 -3.67 -19.52
CA VAL A 170 4.55 -3.46 -20.79
C VAL A 170 3.60 -3.39 -21.96
N ARG A 171 4.02 -2.75 -23.05
CA ARG A 171 3.35 -2.73 -24.33
C ARG A 171 3.86 -3.91 -25.18
N THR A 172 3.01 -4.92 -25.38
CA THR A 172 3.31 -6.08 -26.24
C THR A 172 2.72 -5.97 -27.65
N ASP A 173 1.69 -5.13 -27.83
CA ASP A 173 1.13 -4.77 -29.14
C ASP A 173 1.03 -3.24 -29.23
N PRO A 174 1.97 -2.58 -29.92
CA PRO A 174 1.98 -1.12 -30.06
C PRO A 174 0.88 -0.58 -31.00
N ASP A 175 0.32 -1.41 -31.87
CA ASP A 175 -0.69 -1.00 -32.85
C ASP A 175 -2.12 -1.12 -32.29
N ALA A 176 -2.27 -1.78 -31.14
CA ALA A 176 -3.56 -1.93 -30.47
C ALA A 176 -4.04 -0.61 -29.83
N PRO A 177 -5.37 -0.43 -29.63
CA PRO A 177 -5.90 0.66 -28.82
C PRO A 177 -5.26 0.68 -27.42
N LYS A 178 -5.06 1.86 -26.83
CA LYS A 178 -4.23 2.06 -25.62
C LYS A 178 -4.54 1.14 -24.43
N HIS A 179 -5.79 0.74 -24.23
CA HIS A 179 -6.19 -0.21 -23.17
C HIS A 179 -6.04 -1.69 -23.57
N LYS A 180 -5.63 -1.96 -24.82
CA LYS A 180 -5.32 -3.28 -25.36
C LYS A 180 -3.82 -3.33 -25.68
N GLY A 181 -3.27 -4.52 -25.90
CA GLY A 181 -1.83 -4.63 -26.21
C GLY A 181 -0.93 -4.35 -25.01
N ILE A 182 -1.47 -4.36 -23.77
CA ILE A 182 -0.70 -4.31 -22.53
C ILE A 182 -0.63 -5.72 -21.95
N SER A 183 0.55 -6.11 -21.47
CA SER A 183 0.79 -7.37 -20.75
C SER A 183 1.45 -7.10 -19.40
N ILE A 184 1.37 -8.06 -18.49
CA ILE A 184 2.10 -8.05 -17.22
C ILE A 184 3.18 -9.12 -17.27
N LEU A 185 4.41 -8.71 -17.04
CA LEU A 185 5.58 -9.58 -16.95
C LEU A 185 6.16 -9.55 -15.54
N ILE A 186 6.65 -10.70 -15.06
CA ILE A 186 7.47 -10.81 -13.86
C ILE A 186 8.94 -10.71 -14.28
N VAL A 187 9.60 -9.62 -13.92
CA VAL A 187 10.99 -9.34 -14.29
C VAL A 187 11.90 -9.62 -13.11
N ASP A 188 12.90 -10.47 -13.29
CA ASP A 188 13.96 -10.71 -12.30
C ASP A 188 14.88 -9.50 -12.23
N THR A 189 15.06 -8.91 -11.06
CA THR A 189 15.90 -7.73 -10.87
C THR A 189 17.41 -8.01 -10.98
N ARG A 190 17.79 -9.29 -11.03
CA ARG A 190 19.17 -9.73 -11.24
C ARG A 190 19.58 -9.76 -12.72
N ASP A 191 18.63 -9.58 -13.65
CA ASP A 191 18.95 -9.48 -15.08
C ASP A 191 19.90 -8.29 -15.30
N PRO A 192 21.01 -8.45 -16.03
CA PRO A 192 22.00 -7.40 -16.22
C PRO A 192 21.47 -6.17 -16.99
N GLY A 193 20.36 -6.31 -17.70
CA GLY A 193 19.67 -5.21 -18.38
C GLY A 193 18.78 -4.38 -17.45
N PHE A 194 18.55 -4.83 -16.21
CA PHE A 194 17.80 -4.07 -15.20
C PHE A 194 18.74 -3.16 -14.40
N SER A 195 18.34 -1.92 -14.21
CA SER A 195 19.02 -0.98 -13.32
C SER A 195 18.04 0.02 -12.72
N TRP A 196 18.50 0.75 -11.70
CA TRP A 196 17.68 1.74 -11.01
C TRP A 196 18.52 2.94 -10.56
N THR A 197 17.84 4.07 -10.32
CA THR A 197 18.39 5.24 -9.65
C THR A 197 17.44 5.73 -8.56
N PRO A 198 17.94 6.18 -7.40
CA PRO A 198 17.10 6.61 -6.30
C PRO A 198 16.36 7.90 -6.64
N ILE A 199 15.12 7.99 -6.16
CA ILE A 199 14.36 9.24 -6.08
C ILE A 199 14.22 9.55 -4.60
N ILE A 200 14.86 10.63 -4.14
CA ILE A 200 14.76 11.07 -2.75
C ILE A 200 13.46 11.83 -2.57
N THR A 201 12.65 11.36 -1.64
CA THR A 201 11.34 11.95 -1.34
C THR A 201 11.47 13.15 -0.39
N CYS A 202 10.40 13.94 -0.21
CA CYS A 202 10.45 15.18 0.57
C CYS A 202 10.72 14.98 2.08
N ASP A 203 10.59 13.75 2.58
CA ASP A 203 11.02 13.36 3.93
C ASP A 203 12.53 13.08 4.02
N GLY A 204 13.27 13.19 2.90
CA GLY A 204 14.70 12.97 2.83
C GLY A 204 15.11 11.49 2.65
N ALA A 205 14.14 10.57 2.53
CA ALA A 205 14.41 9.15 2.46
C ALA A 205 14.36 8.62 1.01
N HIS A 206 14.99 7.46 0.80
CA HIS A 206 14.96 6.70 -0.45
C HIS A 206 13.86 5.62 -0.36
N HIS A 207 12.69 5.91 -0.90
CA HIS A 207 11.55 5.00 -0.90
C HIS A 207 11.17 4.48 -2.27
N VAL A 208 11.48 5.25 -3.31
CA VAL A 208 11.07 4.98 -4.69
C VAL A 208 12.24 5.17 -5.64
N ASP A 209 12.15 4.50 -6.78
CA ASP A 209 13.19 4.47 -7.80
C ASP A 209 12.66 4.87 -9.17
N ALA A 210 13.54 5.42 -10.01
CA ALA A 210 13.43 5.28 -11.44
C ALA A 210 14.11 3.96 -11.83
N THR A 211 13.39 3.10 -12.58
CA THR A 211 13.89 1.79 -13.01
C THR A 211 14.01 1.74 -14.53
N TYR A 212 15.08 1.12 -15.02
CA TYR A 212 15.44 1.09 -16.41
C TYR A 212 15.56 -0.36 -16.91
N TYR A 213 15.12 -0.57 -18.12
CA TYR A 213 15.09 -1.87 -18.80
C TYR A 213 15.79 -1.71 -20.14
N SER A 214 16.95 -2.35 -20.30
CA SER A 214 17.80 -2.27 -21.51
C SER A 214 18.06 -3.70 -21.98
N ASP A 215 17.27 -4.15 -22.96
CA ASP A 215 17.29 -5.51 -23.49
C ASP A 215 17.13 -6.60 -22.42
N VAL A 216 16.33 -6.32 -21.37
CA VAL A 216 16.04 -7.29 -20.31
C VAL A 216 15.33 -8.50 -20.89
N ARG A 217 15.90 -9.70 -20.64
CA ARG A 217 15.37 -10.96 -21.16
C ARG A 217 14.42 -11.64 -20.16
N VAL A 218 13.14 -11.55 -20.43
CA VAL A 218 12.10 -12.15 -19.58
C VAL A 218 11.60 -13.44 -20.19
N PRO A 219 11.74 -14.62 -19.53
CA PRO A 219 11.18 -15.87 -20.03
C PRO A 219 9.68 -15.77 -20.31
N ALA A 220 9.19 -16.40 -21.38
CA ALA A 220 7.79 -16.30 -21.77
C ALA A 220 6.81 -16.86 -20.70
N ASN A 221 7.27 -17.81 -19.89
CA ASN A 221 6.50 -18.34 -18.75
C ASN A 221 6.39 -17.38 -17.56
N MET A 222 7.06 -16.22 -17.61
CA MET A 222 6.90 -15.11 -16.66
C MET A 222 5.83 -14.09 -17.10
N LEU A 223 5.12 -14.35 -18.21
CA LEU A 223 3.90 -13.64 -18.57
C LEU A 223 2.76 -14.07 -17.62
N VAL A 224 2.08 -13.09 -17.01
CA VAL A 224 0.93 -13.36 -16.14
C VAL A 224 -0.37 -13.21 -16.91
N GLY A 225 -1.20 -14.24 -16.85
CA GLY A 225 -2.46 -14.29 -17.59
C GLY A 225 -2.24 -14.45 -19.09
N VAL A 226 -2.94 -13.64 -19.89
CA VAL A 226 -2.93 -13.72 -21.35
C VAL A 226 -2.25 -12.50 -21.95
N GLU A 227 -1.39 -12.69 -22.94
CA GLU A 227 -0.72 -11.62 -23.67
C GLU A 227 -1.75 -10.62 -24.23
N ASN A 228 -1.44 -9.33 -24.14
CA ASN A 228 -2.29 -8.21 -24.55
C ASN A 228 -3.57 -7.99 -23.71
N GLN A 229 -3.75 -8.73 -22.60
CA GLN A 229 -4.89 -8.58 -21.69
C GLN A 229 -4.50 -8.03 -20.30
N GLY A 230 -3.30 -7.50 -20.13
CA GLY A 230 -2.79 -6.99 -18.86
C GLY A 230 -3.62 -5.87 -18.24
N TRP A 231 -4.34 -5.08 -19.05
CA TRP A 231 -5.23 -4.02 -18.55
C TRP A 231 -6.31 -4.57 -17.60
N ARG A 232 -6.83 -5.76 -17.88
CA ARG A 232 -7.80 -6.43 -16.99
C ARG A 232 -7.20 -6.77 -15.64
N LEU A 233 -5.94 -7.19 -15.61
CA LEU A 233 -5.22 -7.49 -14.38
C LEU A 233 -5.00 -6.20 -13.58
N ILE A 234 -4.51 -5.13 -14.24
CA ILE A 234 -4.28 -3.83 -13.62
C ILE A 234 -5.55 -3.27 -12.98
N THR A 235 -6.68 -3.33 -13.67
CA THR A 235 -7.96 -2.81 -13.13
C THR A 235 -8.47 -3.63 -11.95
N ALA A 236 -8.32 -4.95 -11.97
CA ALA A 236 -8.66 -5.80 -10.83
C ALA A 236 -7.79 -5.48 -9.61
N GLN A 237 -6.48 -5.33 -9.79
CA GLN A 237 -5.53 -4.97 -8.73
C GLN A 237 -5.84 -3.61 -8.09
N LEU A 238 -6.07 -2.59 -8.91
CA LEU A 238 -6.36 -1.23 -8.42
C LEU A 238 -7.64 -1.18 -7.57
N ASN A 239 -8.60 -2.06 -7.80
CA ASN A 239 -9.79 -2.15 -6.97
C ASN A 239 -9.47 -2.69 -5.57
N HIS A 240 -8.64 -3.73 -5.45
CA HIS A 240 -8.18 -4.26 -4.17
C HIS A 240 -7.27 -3.27 -3.42
N GLU A 241 -6.38 -2.60 -4.11
CA GLU A 241 -5.44 -1.64 -3.52
C GLU A 241 -6.15 -0.45 -2.85
N ARG A 242 -7.24 0.05 -3.44
CA ARG A 242 -7.99 1.20 -2.91
C ARG A 242 -8.51 1.00 -1.50
N VAL A 243 -8.94 -0.21 -1.16
CA VAL A 243 -9.44 -0.57 0.18
C VAL A 243 -8.33 -0.49 1.23
N MET A 244 -7.08 -0.75 0.83
CA MET A 244 -5.94 -0.88 1.73
C MET A 244 -5.15 0.41 1.96
N LEU A 245 -5.40 1.49 1.18
CA LEU A 245 -4.61 2.72 1.21
C LEU A 245 -4.88 3.62 2.42
N GLY A 246 -6.00 3.45 3.10
CA GLY A 246 -6.42 4.32 4.19
C GLY A 246 -6.85 3.58 5.47
N PRO A 247 -6.00 2.70 6.08
CA PRO A 247 -6.38 2.04 7.32
C PRO A 247 -6.55 3.07 8.45
N SER A 248 -7.65 2.97 9.20
CA SER A 248 -7.96 3.86 10.32
C SER A 248 -6.93 3.74 11.45
N GLY A 249 -6.26 2.59 11.57
CA GLY A 249 -5.18 2.38 12.53
C GLY A 249 -4.04 3.37 12.42
N ARG A 250 -3.76 3.89 11.22
CA ARG A 250 -2.77 4.97 11.06
C ARG A 250 -3.18 6.25 11.79
N ILE A 251 -4.48 6.60 11.76
CA ILE A 251 -5.04 7.73 12.53
C ILE A 251 -5.06 7.37 14.02
N GLY A 252 -5.37 6.12 14.35
CA GLY A 252 -5.34 5.63 15.73
C GLY A 252 -3.95 5.71 16.36
N GLY A 253 -2.91 5.27 15.65
CA GLY A 253 -1.51 5.42 16.10
C GLY A 253 -1.11 6.88 16.28
N LEU A 254 -1.50 7.75 15.35
CA LEU A 254 -1.29 9.20 15.47
C LEU A 254 -1.95 9.76 16.74
N TYR A 255 -3.20 9.37 17.01
CA TYR A 255 -3.90 9.75 18.25
C TYR A 255 -3.15 9.26 19.48
N ASP A 256 -2.76 8.00 19.53
CA ASP A 256 -2.11 7.38 20.69
C ASP A 256 -0.79 8.09 21.04
N HIS A 257 0.03 8.42 20.05
CA HIS A 257 1.30 9.13 20.25
C HIS A 257 1.08 10.52 20.86
N VAL A 258 0.19 11.32 20.25
CA VAL A 258 -0.03 12.71 20.71
C VAL A 258 -0.80 12.73 22.03
N TYR A 259 -1.77 11.83 22.23
CA TYR A 259 -2.50 11.72 23.49
C TYR A 259 -1.55 11.38 24.66
N THR A 260 -0.67 10.41 24.46
CA THR A 260 0.31 9.99 25.48
C THR A 260 1.24 11.14 25.86
N TRP A 261 1.74 11.88 24.84
CA TRP A 261 2.55 13.06 25.06
C TRP A 261 1.79 14.15 25.81
N ALA A 262 0.57 14.50 25.37
CA ALA A 262 -0.25 15.53 25.98
C ALA A 262 -0.62 15.19 27.45
N ALA A 263 -0.89 13.92 27.74
CA ALA A 263 -1.17 13.43 29.10
C ALA A 263 0.05 13.58 30.03
N ALA A 264 1.24 13.25 29.51
CA ALA A 264 2.49 13.35 30.27
C ALA A 264 2.87 14.81 30.60
N HIS A 265 2.34 15.78 29.86
CA HIS A 265 2.60 17.23 30.01
C HIS A 265 1.43 18.01 30.61
N ASP A 266 0.41 17.33 31.14
CA ASP A 266 -0.80 17.97 31.71
C ASP A 266 -1.56 18.90 30.74
N LEU A 267 -1.53 18.60 29.44
CA LEU A 267 -2.10 19.41 28.36
C LEU A 267 -3.52 18.99 27.93
N LEU A 268 -4.08 17.92 28.48
CA LEU A 268 -5.39 17.40 28.04
C LEU A 268 -6.55 18.37 28.24
N ASP A 269 -6.41 19.34 29.17
CA ASP A 269 -7.40 20.41 29.42
C ASP A 269 -7.19 21.65 28.56
N ALA A 270 -6.07 21.78 27.86
CA ALA A 270 -5.87 22.86 26.89
C ALA A 270 -6.87 22.74 25.75
N THR A 271 -7.59 23.81 25.47
CA THR A 271 -8.76 23.78 24.57
C THR A 271 -8.40 23.34 23.14
N ASP A 272 -7.28 23.82 22.62
CA ASP A 272 -6.81 23.48 21.26
C ASP A 272 -6.27 22.06 21.17
N VAL A 273 -5.55 21.58 22.21
CA VAL A 273 -5.08 20.17 22.31
C VAL A 273 -6.27 19.23 22.36
N ARG A 274 -7.23 19.47 23.26
CA ARG A 274 -8.43 18.66 23.39
C ARG A 274 -9.25 18.65 22.11
N SER A 275 -9.41 19.81 21.47
CA SER A 275 -10.13 19.92 20.19
C SER A 275 -9.46 19.08 19.08
N ALA A 276 -8.13 19.13 18.97
CA ALA A 276 -7.38 18.38 17.97
C ALA A 276 -7.46 16.86 18.23
N LEU A 277 -7.36 16.43 19.48
CA LEU A 277 -7.49 15.02 19.87
C LEU A 277 -8.92 14.49 19.59
N ILE A 278 -9.96 15.25 19.91
CA ILE A 278 -11.35 14.90 19.60
C ILE A 278 -11.56 14.78 18.10
N GLU A 279 -11.06 15.73 17.30
CA GLU A 279 -11.14 15.67 15.83
C GLU A 279 -10.44 14.42 15.28
N THR A 280 -9.25 14.09 15.79
CA THR A 280 -8.49 12.92 15.40
C THR A 280 -9.27 11.64 15.70
N ARG A 281 -9.81 11.51 16.92
CA ARG A 281 -10.59 10.33 17.34
C ARG A 281 -11.89 10.17 16.55
N ALA A 282 -12.60 11.27 16.31
CA ALA A 282 -13.82 11.27 15.49
C ALA A 282 -13.51 10.86 14.04
N THR A 283 -12.42 11.38 13.49
CA THR A 283 -11.98 11.04 12.12
C THR A 283 -11.56 9.56 12.01
N GLU A 284 -10.85 9.02 12.99
CA GLU A 284 -10.54 7.59 13.08
C GLU A 284 -11.81 6.73 13.00
N GLY A 285 -12.81 7.03 13.85
CA GLY A 285 -14.06 6.29 13.87
C GLY A 285 -14.83 6.36 12.55
N ILE A 286 -14.88 7.52 11.90
CA ILE A 286 -15.51 7.66 10.58
C ILE A 286 -14.76 6.84 9.54
N ASN A 287 -13.42 6.94 9.50
CA ASN A 287 -12.60 6.20 8.54
C ASN A 287 -12.73 4.68 8.74
N GLU A 288 -12.78 4.23 9.99
CA GLU A 288 -13.00 2.82 10.32
C GLU A 288 -14.35 2.31 9.79
N LEU A 289 -15.43 3.07 9.99
CA LEU A 289 -16.76 2.70 9.47
C LEU A 289 -16.79 2.64 7.94
N LEU A 290 -16.12 3.55 7.25
CA LEU A 290 -15.99 3.52 5.78
C LEU A 290 -15.20 2.30 5.31
N ASN A 291 -14.10 1.97 5.96
CA ASN A 291 -13.32 0.77 5.66
C ASN A 291 -14.13 -0.52 5.89
N TRP A 292 -14.91 -0.58 6.98
CA TRP A 292 -15.76 -1.72 7.29
C TRP A 292 -16.89 -1.89 6.28
N GLN A 293 -17.48 -0.80 5.80
CA GLN A 293 -18.49 -0.84 4.74
C GLN A 293 -17.93 -1.53 3.49
N VAL A 294 -16.72 -1.16 3.08
CA VAL A 294 -16.07 -1.74 1.90
C VAL A 294 -15.68 -3.21 2.15
N ALA A 295 -15.06 -3.53 3.28
CA ALA A 295 -14.67 -4.90 3.63
C ALA A 295 -15.87 -5.85 3.78
N ALA A 296 -16.97 -5.37 4.37
CA ALA A 296 -18.19 -6.17 4.50
C ALA A 296 -18.86 -6.42 3.14
N ALA A 297 -18.86 -5.45 2.24
CA ALA A 297 -19.40 -5.60 0.89
C ALA A 297 -18.59 -6.62 0.07
N GLU A 298 -17.26 -6.62 0.18
CA GLU A 298 -16.37 -7.56 -0.50
C GLU A 298 -16.67 -9.04 -0.14
N SER A 299 -17.19 -9.28 1.06
CA SER A 299 -17.58 -10.63 1.50
C SER A 299 -18.77 -11.20 0.72
N SER A 300 -19.55 -10.39 0.02
CA SER A 300 -20.82 -10.79 -0.60
C SER A 300 -20.97 -10.39 -2.07
N ALA A 301 -20.19 -9.44 -2.55
CA ALA A 301 -20.27 -8.90 -3.91
C ALA A 301 -18.91 -8.27 -4.32
N PRO A 302 -18.69 -7.99 -5.62
CA PRO A 302 -17.57 -7.16 -6.03
C PRO A 302 -17.61 -5.79 -5.33
N VAL A 303 -16.42 -5.29 -4.93
CA VAL A 303 -16.27 -3.99 -4.27
C VAL A 303 -16.90 -2.88 -5.11
N ASP A 304 -17.78 -2.08 -4.51
CA ASP A 304 -18.31 -0.88 -5.15
C ASP A 304 -17.18 0.15 -5.35
N VAL A 305 -16.98 0.53 -6.60
CA VAL A 305 -15.88 1.45 -6.99
C VAL A 305 -16.09 2.84 -6.38
N ALA A 306 -17.33 3.29 -6.21
CA ALA A 306 -17.63 4.60 -5.63
C ALA A 306 -17.35 4.61 -4.12
N ASP A 307 -17.74 3.56 -3.40
CA ASP A 307 -17.49 3.42 -1.96
C ASP A 307 -16.00 3.31 -1.66
N ALA A 308 -15.26 2.48 -2.40
CA ALA A 308 -13.81 2.36 -2.27
C ALA A 308 -13.09 3.69 -2.58
N SER A 309 -13.55 4.40 -3.63
CA SER A 309 -13.01 5.71 -3.99
C SER A 309 -13.32 6.78 -2.93
N ALA A 310 -14.52 6.79 -2.36
CA ALA A 310 -14.91 7.71 -1.29
C ALA A 310 -14.07 7.49 -0.02
N THR A 311 -13.88 6.25 0.36
CA THR A 311 -13.03 5.85 1.51
C THR A 311 -11.60 6.33 1.31
N LYS A 312 -11.03 6.12 0.12
CA LYS A 312 -9.68 6.57 -0.22
C LYS A 312 -9.53 8.09 -0.19
N VAL A 313 -10.47 8.85 -0.77
CA VAL A 313 -10.45 10.32 -0.76
C VAL A 313 -10.54 10.84 0.68
N PHE A 314 -11.50 10.32 1.45
CA PHE A 314 -11.69 10.72 2.85
C PHE A 314 -10.41 10.48 3.67
N GLY A 315 -9.92 9.23 3.70
CA GLY A 315 -8.77 8.83 4.51
C GLY A 315 -7.51 9.62 4.16
N SER A 316 -7.19 9.75 2.85
CA SER A 316 -5.96 10.42 2.40
C SER A 316 -5.94 11.92 2.68
N GLU A 317 -7.07 12.63 2.53
CA GLU A 317 -7.13 14.06 2.78
C GLU A 317 -7.25 14.41 4.27
N ARG A 318 -7.99 13.58 5.02
CA ARG A 318 -8.13 13.80 6.46
C ARG A 318 -6.84 13.56 7.21
N ILE A 319 -6.12 12.51 6.89
CA ILE A 319 -4.85 12.22 7.59
C ILE A 319 -3.84 13.35 7.41
N GLN A 320 -3.73 13.97 6.22
CA GLN A 320 -2.85 15.11 5.99
C GLN A 320 -3.20 16.28 6.91
N ARG A 321 -4.48 16.66 6.98
CA ARG A 321 -4.96 17.74 7.87
C ARG A 321 -4.73 17.44 9.35
N LEU A 322 -4.88 16.17 9.76
CA LEU A 322 -4.65 15.79 11.16
C LEU A 322 -3.17 15.92 11.53
N TYR A 323 -2.25 15.54 10.65
CA TYR A 323 -0.82 15.74 10.90
C TYR A 323 -0.47 17.21 11.01
N GLU A 324 -0.92 18.07 10.08
CA GLU A 324 -0.74 19.53 10.15
C GLU A 324 -1.25 20.08 11.50
N ARG A 325 -2.46 19.68 11.89
CA ARG A 325 -3.11 20.15 13.12
C ARG A 325 -2.35 19.73 14.38
N LEU A 326 -1.86 18.49 14.40
CA LEU A 326 -1.16 17.96 15.57
C LEU A 326 0.30 18.41 15.63
N GLU A 327 0.97 18.64 14.51
CA GLU A 327 2.26 19.35 14.46
C GLU A 327 2.15 20.76 15.06
N GLU A 328 1.07 21.49 14.71
CA GLU A 328 0.79 22.83 15.27
C GLU A 328 0.61 22.80 16.78
N VAL A 329 -0.13 21.80 17.29
CA VAL A 329 -0.35 21.60 18.73
C VAL A 329 0.96 21.31 19.45
N VAL A 330 1.72 20.33 18.96
CA VAL A 330 3.01 19.95 19.58
C VAL A 330 4.02 21.11 19.51
N GLY A 331 4.08 21.80 18.36
CA GLY A 331 4.97 22.97 18.20
C GLY A 331 4.62 24.17 19.08
N ARG A 332 3.33 24.33 19.46
CA ARG A 332 2.86 25.44 20.31
C ARG A 332 3.08 25.19 21.79
N HIS A 333 2.88 23.96 22.24
CA HIS A 333 2.85 23.62 23.66
C HIS A 333 4.11 22.88 24.12
N GLY A 334 4.87 22.28 23.20
CA GLY A 334 6.03 21.47 23.51
C GLY A 334 7.33 22.24 23.56
N ASP A 335 8.25 21.79 24.41
CA ASP A 335 9.64 22.26 24.42
C ASP A 335 10.51 21.30 23.59
N LEU A 336 10.98 21.76 22.43
CA LEU A 336 11.86 20.97 21.56
C LEU A 336 13.25 20.70 22.14
N ALA A 337 13.62 21.30 23.27
CA ALA A 337 14.80 20.94 24.01
C ALA A 337 14.60 19.66 24.82
N GLU A 338 13.36 19.25 25.06
CA GLU A 338 13.01 17.99 25.70
C GLU A 338 13.06 16.84 24.69
N PRO A 339 13.82 15.76 24.95
CA PRO A 339 14.01 14.64 24.00
C PRO A 339 12.68 14.01 23.52
N VAL A 340 11.74 13.76 24.42
CA VAL A 340 10.45 13.12 24.09
C VAL A 340 9.62 13.98 23.14
N THR A 341 9.57 15.29 23.38
CA THR A 341 8.88 16.24 22.52
C THR A 341 9.58 16.37 21.16
N ALA A 342 10.93 16.43 21.15
CA ALA A 342 11.70 16.50 19.92
C ALA A 342 11.52 15.24 19.04
N GLU A 343 11.50 14.06 19.65
CA GLU A 343 11.26 12.78 18.96
C GLU A 343 9.84 12.73 18.35
N LEU A 344 8.82 13.13 19.11
CA LEU A 344 7.45 13.21 18.62
C LEU A 344 7.32 14.18 17.46
N ALA A 345 7.88 15.38 17.57
CA ALA A 345 7.84 16.38 16.52
C ALA A 345 8.55 15.93 15.26
N ALA A 346 9.70 15.26 15.38
CA ALA A 346 10.44 14.68 14.26
C ALA A 346 9.63 13.56 13.57
N TRP A 347 9.02 12.67 14.36
CA TRP A 347 8.16 11.60 13.83
C TRP A 347 6.94 12.18 13.10
N LEU A 348 6.23 13.14 13.69
CA LEU A 348 5.08 13.81 13.06
C LEU A 348 5.49 14.42 11.71
N ASN A 349 6.60 15.14 11.65
CA ASN A 349 7.09 15.80 10.43
C ASN A 349 7.44 14.78 9.32
N ILE A 350 8.07 13.66 9.66
CA ILE A 350 8.37 12.60 8.71
C ILE A 350 7.07 12.00 8.17
N GLN A 351 6.13 11.65 9.05
CA GLN A 351 4.87 11.02 8.66
C GLN A 351 3.97 11.99 7.85
N ALA A 352 3.93 13.28 8.21
CA ALA A 352 3.21 14.30 7.44
C ALA A 352 3.69 14.34 5.99
N LYS A 353 5.01 14.38 5.77
CA LYS A 353 5.62 14.35 4.42
C LYS A 353 5.30 13.07 3.67
N ARG A 354 5.38 11.90 4.33
CA ARG A 354 5.05 10.60 3.73
C ARG A 354 3.60 10.49 3.30
N ASN A 355 2.68 11.08 4.05
CA ASN A 355 1.27 11.03 3.74
C ASN A 355 0.87 11.87 2.51
N LEU A 356 1.75 12.75 2.00
CA LEU A 356 1.48 13.52 0.78
C LEU A 356 1.21 12.60 -0.43
N VAL A 357 1.89 11.45 -0.52
CA VAL A 357 1.71 10.49 -1.62
C VAL A 357 0.29 9.92 -1.66
N LEU A 358 -0.42 9.87 -0.53
CA LEU A 358 -1.71 9.20 -0.44
C LEU A 358 -2.80 9.84 -1.31
N THR A 359 -2.66 11.12 -1.69
CA THR A 359 -3.64 11.81 -2.55
C THR A 359 -3.44 11.52 -4.04
N PHE A 360 -2.29 10.98 -4.45
CA PHE A 360 -2.01 10.64 -5.86
C PHE A 360 -1.52 9.19 -6.07
N GLY A 361 -0.92 8.53 -5.09
CA GLY A 361 -0.59 7.11 -5.15
C GLY A 361 -1.85 6.24 -5.20
N GLY A 362 -1.83 5.11 -5.94
CA GLY A 362 -3.00 4.25 -6.13
C GLY A 362 -4.16 4.91 -6.88
N GLY A 363 -3.86 5.92 -7.71
CA GLY A 363 -4.82 6.75 -8.44
C GLY A 363 -5.14 8.07 -7.74
N VAL A 364 -4.98 9.16 -8.48
CA VAL A 364 -5.14 10.54 -7.94
C VAL A 364 -6.56 10.80 -7.44
N ASN A 365 -6.70 11.61 -6.39
CA ASN A 365 -7.99 11.90 -5.76
C ASN A 365 -9.00 12.55 -6.73
N GLU A 366 -8.53 13.28 -7.73
CA GLU A 366 -9.37 13.85 -8.80
C GLU A 366 -10.06 12.75 -9.61
N ILE A 367 -9.33 11.67 -9.96
CA ILE A 367 -9.92 10.49 -10.63
C ILE A 367 -10.86 9.74 -9.69
N GLN A 368 -10.51 9.61 -8.40
CA GLN A 368 -11.41 8.97 -7.44
C GLN A 368 -12.74 9.74 -7.32
N ARG A 369 -12.71 11.08 -7.30
CA ARG A 369 -13.92 11.91 -7.32
C ARG A 369 -14.74 11.75 -8.60
N GLU A 370 -14.08 11.60 -9.76
CA GLU A 370 -14.78 11.27 -11.02
C GLU A 370 -15.46 9.90 -10.93
N LEU A 371 -14.79 8.90 -10.36
CA LEU A 371 -15.38 7.57 -10.15
C LEU A 371 -16.59 7.61 -9.22
N ILE A 372 -16.53 8.38 -8.14
CA ILE A 372 -17.67 8.61 -7.24
C ILE A 372 -18.81 9.27 -8.01
N ALA A 373 -18.52 10.33 -8.78
CA ALA A 373 -19.52 11.06 -9.53
C ALA A 373 -20.23 10.17 -10.55
N VAL A 374 -19.50 9.39 -11.33
CA VAL A 374 -20.05 8.53 -12.39
C VAL A 374 -20.73 7.29 -11.83
N ASN A 375 -20.05 6.54 -10.94
CA ASN A 375 -20.57 5.25 -10.50
C ASN A 375 -21.50 5.36 -9.28
N GLY A 376 -21.22 6.29 -8.36
CA GLY A 376 -22.02 6.46 -7.14
C GLY A 376 -23.22 7.40 -7.34
N LEU A 377 -23.03 8.51 -8.07
CA LEU A 377 -24.06 9.53 -8.24
C LEU A 377 -24.74 9.50 -9.62
N GLY A 378 -24.32 8.62 -10.52
CA GLY A 378 -24.90 8.50 -11.88
C GLY A 378 -24.68 9.72 -12.78
N LEU A 379 -23.67 10.56 -12.48
CA LEU A 379 -23.37 11.74 -13.29
C LEU A 379 -22.76 11.34 -14.64
N PRO A 380 -22.97 12.12 -15.72
CA PRO A 380 -22.40 11.83 -17.01
C PRO A 380 -20.86 11.93 -16.97
N ARG A 381 -20.21 11.02 -17.70
CA ARG A 381 -18.76 11.05 -17.86
C ARG A 381 -18.37 12.25 -18.75
N VAL A 382 -17.38 13.04 -18.29
CA VAL A 382 -16.82 14.11 -19.11
C VAL A 382 -16.01 13.48 -20.25
N PRO A 383 -16.26 13.83 -21.54
CA PRO A 383 -15.42 13.38 -22.65
C PRO A 383 -13.96 13.83 -22.45
N ARG A 384 -13.03 12.93 -22.67
CA ARG A 384 -11.57 13.19 -22.59
C ARG A 384 -10.95 13.09 -23.97
#